data_267789931916712a894cc0d5c54e0465
#
_entry.id   267789931916712a894cc0d5c54e0465
#
_cell.length_a   1.000
_cell.length_b   1.000
_cell.length_c   1.000
_cell.angle_alpha   90.00
_cell.angle_beta   90.00
_cell.angle_gamma   90.00
#
_symmetry.space_group_name_H-M   'P 1'
#
loop_
_entity.id
_entity.type
_entity.pdbx_description
1 polymer ?
#
loop_
_entity_poly.entity_id
_entity_poly.type
_entity_poly.pdbx_seq_one_letter_code
_entity_poly.pdbx_strand_id
1 'polypeptide(L)'
;MNKTPVPISFAEKFDCFTEQWSPKVVAEMNDYQFKLVRLEGDFVWHDHQDTDETFIVLEGTLLIDFQDGTVELEAGQMLVVPKGVPHRPRASAEAKVL
;
A
#
# COMPACT_ATOMS: atom_id res chain seq x y z
N MET A 1 23.07 13.95 -20.25
CA MET A 1 22.59 12.86 -21.12
C MET A 1 21.45 12.11 -20.47
N ASN A 2 20.37 11.95 -21.19
CA ASN A 2 19.20 11.25 -20.67
C ASN A 2 19.39 9.74 -20.80
N LYS A 3 19.02 9.02 -19.77
CA LYS A 3 19.01 7.57 -19.79
C LYS A 3 17.62 7.06 -20.16
N THR A 4 17.59 5.96 -20.88
CA THR A 4 16.34 5.27 -21.14
C THR A 4 15.80 4.71 -19.82
N PRO A 5 14.53 5.00 -19.46
CA PRO A 5 13.94 4.44 -18.26
C PRO A 5 13.85 2.91 -18.34
N VAL A 6 13.98 2.26 -17.19
CA VAL A 6 13.92 0.80 -17.07
C VAL A 6 12.66 0.44 -16.30
N PRO A 7 11.88 -0.53 -16.78
CA PRO A 7 10.71 -1.00 -16.04
C PRO A 7 11.08 -1.57 -14.67
N ILE A 8 10.21 -1.35 -13.71
CA ILE A 8 10.35 -1.89 -12.35
C ILE A 8 9.37 -3.05 -12.21
N SER A 9 9.88 -4.22 -11.88
CA SER A 9 9.05 -5.39 -11.59
C SER A 9 8.68 -5.40 -10.12
N PHE A 10 7.39 -5.31 -9.81
CA PHE A 10 6.93 -5.39 -8.42
C PHE A 10 7.27 -6.75 -7.82
N ALA A 11 7.11 -7.84 -8.58
CA ALA A 11 7.43 -9.18 -8.09
C ALA A 11 8.90 -9.29 -7.69
N GLU A 12 9.82 -8.78 -8.52
CA GLU A 12 11.24 -8.78 -8.21
C GLU A 12 11.56 -7.93 -6.97
N LYS A 13 10.90 -6.78 -6.83
CA LYS A 13 11.11 -5.90 -5.68
C LYS A 13 10.62 -6.54 -4.39
N PHE A 14 9.47 -7.24 -4.42
CA PHE A 14 9.00 -7.96 -3.24
C PHE A 14 9.97 -9.07 -2.80
N ASP A 15 10.67 -9.69 -3.73
CA ASP A 15 11.67 -10.71 -3.39
C ASP A 15 12.88 -10.14 -2.65
N CYS A 16 13.05 -8.83 -2.62
CA CYS A 16 14.18 -8.18 -1.96
C CYS A 16 13.97 -7.97 -0.45
N PHE A 17 12.75 -8.18 0.06
CA PHE A 17 12.48 -7.93 1.48
C PHE A 17 11.36 -8.84 1.98
N THR A 18 11.35 -9.04 3.32
CA THR A 18 10.35 -9.89 3.98
C THR A 18 9.63 -9.15 5.11
N GLU A 19 10.07 -7.94 5.47
CA GLU A 19 9.48 -7.20 6.59
C GLU A 19 8.01 -6.89 6.34
N GLN A 20 7.21 -7.04 7.40
CA GLN A 20 5.80 -6.70 7.39
C GLN A 20 5.61 -5.25 7.84
N TRP A 21 4.63 -4.56 7.27
CA TRP A 21 4.24 -3.18 7.64
C TRP A 21 5.39 -2.18 7.51
N SER A 22 6.35 -2.45 6.64
CA SER A 22 7.53 -1.61 6.42
C SER A 22 7.62 -1.22 4.94
N PRO A 23 7.02 -0.09 4.55
CA PRO A 23 7.01 0.33 3.15
C PRO A 23 8.42 0.56 2.60
N LYS A 24 8.64 0.10 1.36
CA LYS A 24 9.91 0.25 0.65
C LYS A 24 9.70 1.10 -0.59
N VAL A 25 10.45 2.19 -0.72
CA VAL A 25 10.37 3.06 -1.90
C VAL A 25 10.99 2.33 -3.09
N VAL A 26 10.23 2.18 -4.17
CA VAL A 26 10.71 1.53 -5.40
C VAL A 26 10.80 2.50 -6.56
N ALA A 27 10.12 3.63 -6.49
CA ALA A 27 10.17 4.66 -7.53
C ALA A 27 9.72 6.00 -6.98
N GLU A 28 10.07 7.07 -7.67
CA GLU A 28 9.64 8.42 -7.35
C GLU A 28 9.15 9.12 -8.61
N MET A 29 8.13 9.95 -8.45
CA MET A 29 7.60 10.78 -9.52
C MET A 29 7.24 12.14 -8.93
N ASN A 30 7.98 13.18 -9.33
CA ASN A 30 7.87 14.51 -8.72
C ASN A 30 8.10 14.40 -7.20
N ASP A 31 7.14 14.85 -6.37
CA ASP A 31 7.21 14.72 -4.91
C ASP A 31 6.45 13.50 -4.39
N TYR A 32 6.03 12.59 -5.29
CA TYR A 32 5.36 11.34 -4.91
C TYR A 32 6.36 10.20 -4.83
N GLN A 33 6.09 9.28 -3.90
CA GLN A 33 6.88 8.06 -3.76
C GLN A 33 5.97 6.86 -3.98
N PHE A 34 6.45 5.89 -4.76
CA PHE A 34 5.79 4.61 -4.91
C PHE A 34 6.43 3.62 -3.94
N LYS A 35 5.64 3.08 -3.03
CA LYS A 35 6.14 2.20 -1.97
C LYS A 35 5.44 0.86 -2.05
N LEU A 36 6.22 -0.22 -1.95
CA LEU A 36 5.69 -1.56 -1.82
C LEU A 36 5.73 -1.99 -0.37
N VAL A 37 4.70 -2.70 0.06
CA VAL A 37 4.59 -3.15 1.45
C VAL A 37 3.94 -4.53 1.51
N ARG A 38 4.45 -5.39 2.42
CA ARG A 38 3.83 -6.65 2.78
C ARG A 38 2.99 -6.44 4.02
N LEU A 39 1.75 -6.90 3.99
CA LEU A 39 0.79 -6.70 5.08
C LEU A 39 0.19 -8.03 5.50
N GLU A 40 0.35 -8.38 6.77
CA GLU A 40 -0.34 -9.52 7.37
C GLU A 40 -0.68 -9.17 8.81
N GLY A 41 -1.90 -9.52 9.25
CA GLY A 41 -2.40 -9.16 10.57
C GLY A 41 -3.07 -7.81 10.57
N ASP A 42 -3.27 -7.27 11.76
CA ASP A 42 -3.95 -5.98 11.96
C ASP A 42 -2.95 -4.87 12.21
N PHE A 43 -3.18 -3.73 11.57
CA PHE A 43 -2.46 -2.52 11.91
C PHE A 43 -3.24 -1.73 12.97
N VAL A 44 -2.71 -0.57 13.38
CA VAL A 44 -3.38 0.30 14.34
C VAL A 44 -4.33 1.27 13.64
N TRP A 45 -5.34 1.73 14.34
CA TRP A 45 -6.16 2.84 13.87
C TRP A 45 -5.30 4.09 13.77
N HIS A 46 -5.37 4.76 12.63
CA HIS A 46 -4.59 5.99 12.40
C HIS A 46 -5.26 6.85 11.35
N ASP A 47 -4.79 8.08 11.23
CA ASP A 47 -5.15 8.97 10.14
C ASP A 47 -3.91 9.74 9.69
N HIS A 48 -4.02 10.37 8.53
CA HIS A 48 -3.00 11.28 8.02
C HIS A 48 -3.64 12.66 7.88
N GLN A 49 -3.13 13.63 8.62
CA GLN A 49 -3.75 14.95 8.70
C GLN A 49 -3.57 15.79 7.44
N ASP A 50 -2.46 15.59 6.74
CA ASP A 50 -2.04 16.51 5.67
C ASP A 50 -2.09 15.91 4.28
N THR A 51 -2.27 14.59 4.16
CA THR A 51 -2.21 13.90 2.86
C THR A 51 -3.29 12.84 2.75
N ASP A 52 -3.74 12.64 1.52
CA ASP A 52 -4.51 11.44 1.16
C ASP A 52 -3.57 10.23 1.13
N GLU A 53 -4.11 9.03 1.28
CA GLU A 53 -3.36 7.79 1.18
C GLU A 53 -4.02 6.87 0.17
N THR A 54 -3.22 6.26 -0.69
CA THR A 54 -3.72 5.34 -1.72
C THR A 54 -3.23 3.93 -1.42
N PHE A 55 -4.16 2.98 -1.50
CA PHE A 55 -3.85 1.55 -1.42
C PHE A 55 -4.16 0.92 -2.77
N ILE A 56 -3.20 0.21 -3.34
CA ILE A 56 -3.37 -0.56 -4.57
C ILE A 56 -2.96 -2.00 -4.25
N VAL A 57 -3.90 -2.93 -4.28
CA VAL A 57 -3.61 -4.33 -3.95
C VAL A 57 -3.08 -5.02 -5.20
N LEU A 58 -1.90 -5.61 -5.08
CA LEU A 58 -1.23 -6.33 -6.16
C LEU A 58 -1.44 -7.84 -6.02
N GLU A 59 -1.52 -8.34 -4.78
CA GLU A 59 -1.70 -9.75 -4.50
C GLU A 59 -2.38 -9.92 -3.15
N GLY A 60 -3.30 -10.86 -3.02
CA GLY A 60 -4.03 -11.12 -1.79
C GLY A 60 -5.26 -10.24 -1.64
N THR A 61 -5.75 -10.16 -0.42
CA THR A 61 -6.95 -9.40 -0.04
C THR A 61 -6.62 -8.48 1.12
N LEU A 62 -6.94 -7.21 0.99
CA LEU A 62 -6.76 -6.21 2.05
C LEU A 62 -8.12 -5.72 2.53
N LEU A 63 -8.31 -5.71 3.84
CA LEU A 63 -9.47 -5.10 4.47
C LEU A 63 -9.06 -3.78 5.09
N ILE A 64 -9.89 -2.76 4.91
CA ILE A 64 -9.66 -1.46 5.55
C ILE A 64 -10.91 -1.12 6.35
N ASP A 65 -10.76 -1.03 7.66
CA ASP A 65 -11.84 -0.66 8.57
C ASP A 65 -11.93 0.86 8.65
N PHE A 66 -13.14 1.36 8.54
CA PHE A 66 -13.52 2.73 8.82
C PHE A 66 -14.48 2.75 10.00
N GLN A 67 -14.78 3.93 10.53
CA GLN A 67 -15.68 4.04 11.68
C GLN A 67 -17.09 3.52 11.40
N ASP A 68 -17.53 3.60 10.15
CA ASP A 68 -18.88 3.22 9.73
C ASP A 68 -18.93 1.98 8.83
N GLY A 69 -17.84 1.26 8.68
CA GLY A 69 -17.85 0.06 7.87
C GLY A 69 -16.45 -0.42 7.49
N THR A 70 -16.41 -1.50 6.71
CA THR A 70 -15.18 -2.13 6.25
C THR A 70 -15.22 -2.25 4.73
N VAL A 71 -14.11 -1.90 4.09
CA VAL A 71 -13.93 -2.06 2.63
C VAL A 71 -13.00 -3.23 2.39
N GLU A 72 -13.36 -4.10 1.44
CA GLU A 72 -12.52 -5.21 1.01
C GLU A 72 -11.93 -4.87 -0.36
N LEU A 73 -10.61 -5.00 -0.48
CA LEU A 73 -9.87 -4.79 -1.72
C LEU A 73 -9.24 -6.09 -2.17
N GLU A 74 -9.57 -6.48 -3.39
CA GLU A 74 -8.96 -7.63 -4.06
C GLU A 74 -7.80 -7.18 -4.95
N ALA A 75 -6.97 -8.12 -5.39
CA ALA A 75 -5.88 -7.84 -6.32
C ALA A 75 -6.42 -7.10 -7.56
N GLY A 76 -5.73 -6.03 -7.94
CA GLY A 76 -6.13 -5.18 -9.06
C GLY A 76 -7.06 -4.04 -8.69
N GLN A 77 -7.43 -3.90 -7.43
CA GLN A 77 -8.30 -2.82 -6.96
C GLN A 77 -7.50 -1.79 -6.15
N MET A 78 -8.01 -0.56 -6.12
CA MET A 78 -7.41 0.52 -5.36
C MET A 78 -8.46 1.28 -4.57
N LEU A 79 -8.00 1.96 -3.52
CA LEU A 79 -8.83 2.84 -2.70
C LEU A 79 -7.99 4.05 -2.29
N VAL A 80 -8.58 5.23 -2.41
CA VAL A 80 -7.98 6.45 -1.86
C VAL A 80 -8.69 6.78 -0.55
N VAL A 81 -7.90 6.86 0.52
CA VAL A 81 -8.39 7.28 1.84
C VAL A 81 -8.09 8.77 1.96
N PRO A 82 -9.12 9.63 2.07
CA PRO A 82 -8.90 11.07 2.20
C PRO A 82 -8.16 11.41 3.50
N LYS A 83 -7.41 12.49 3.47
CA LYS A 83 -6.74 12.99 4.67
C LYS A 83 -7.74 13.20 5.81
N GLY A 84 -7.31 12.93 7.02
CA GLY A 84 -8.10 13.09 8.23
C GLY A 84 -9.11 11.99 8.51
N VAL A 85 -9.24 10.99 7.63
CA VAL A 85 -10.19 9.88 7.84
C VAL A 85 -9.50 8.76 8.62
N PRO A 86 -9.95 8.45 9.85
CA PRO A 86 -9.40 7.33 10.60
C PRO A 86 -9.68 6.00 9.92
N HIS A 87 -8.67 5.14 9.87
CA HIS A 87 -8.81 3.83 9.24
C HIS A 87 -7.80 2.84 9.84
N ARG A 88 -8.08 1.55 9.61
CA ARG A 88 -7.22 0.47 10.06
C ARG A 88 -7.12 -0.61 8.98
N PRO A 89 -5.99 -0.73 8.28
CA PRO A 89 -5.78 -1.83 7.35
C PRO A 89 -5.48 -3.13 8.10
N ARG A 90 -5.96 -4.25 7.54
CA ARG A 90 -5.69 -5.59 8.06
C ARG A 90 -5.78 -6.63 6.96
N ALA A 91 -5.08 -7.73 7.14
CA ALA A 91 -5.10 -8.84 6.19
C ALA A 91 -4.95 -10.16 6.95
N SER A 92 -5.85 -11.12 6.70
CA SER A 92 -5.82 -12.43 7.36
C SER A 92 -4.69 -13.32 6.83
N ALA A 93 -4.29 -13.12 5.59
CA ALA A 93 -3.10 -13.72 4.97
C ALA A 93 -2.31 -12.61 4.30
N GLU A 94 -1.03 -12.83 4.00
CA GLU A 94 -0.19 -11.77 3.45
C GLU A 94 -0.78 -11.17 2.19
N ALA A 95 -0.92 -9.84 2.17
CA ALA A 95 -1.26 -9.06 1.00
C ALA A 95 -0.04 -8.27 0.55
N LYS A 96 0.12 -8.09 -0.76
CA LYS A 96 1.16 -7.28 -1.36
C LYS A 96 0.52 -6.03 -1.93
N VAL A 97 0.96 -4.86 -1.46
CA VAL A 97 0.29 -3.60 -1.69
C VAL A 97 1.28 -2.53 -2.16
N LEU A 98 0.80 -1.66 -3.02
CA LEU A 98 1.53 -0.49 -3.51
C LEU A 98 0.97 0.77 -2.87
#